data_8e6fdcd6005e296bbdb0de8752a822e3
#
_entry.id   8e6fdcd6005e296bbdb0de8752a822e3
#
_cell.length_a   1.000
_cell.length_b   1.000
_cell.length_c   1.000
_cell.angle_alpha   90.00
_cell.angle_beta   90.00
_cell.angle_gamma   90.00
#
_symmetry.space_group_name_H-M   'P 1'
#
loop_
_entity.id
_entity.type
_entity.pdbx_description
1 polymer ?
#
loop_
_entity_poly.entity_id
_entity_poly.type
_entity_poly.pdbx_seq_one_letter_code
_entity_poly.pdbx_strand_id
1 'polypeptide(L)'
;MHYPIKVFYSEDDKGFIAIIPDLHGCSAFGETEEEAIREVKIAQELWLKTAKDEGRKIPEPSSEDLYSGKILTRTPKSLHKALIDKAKEEGVSLNQLVVYLLSLGLGKRRAA
;
A
#
# COMPACT_ATOMS: atom_id res chain seq x y z
N MET A 1 -2.43 15.37 7.19
CA MET A 1 -1.97 14.12 6.56
C MET A 1 -2.91 12.98 6.89
N HIS A 2 -3.20 12.14 5.90
CA HIS A 2 -4.09 11.02 6.07
C HIS A 2 -3.31 9.72 6.05
N TYR A 3 -3.14 9.13 7.23
CA TYR A 3 -2.49 7.82 7.36
C TYR A 3 -3.50 6.70 7.27
N PRO A 4 -3.17 5.59 6.59
CA PRO A 4 -4.05 4.42 6.60
C PRO A 4 -4.25 3.88 8.01
N ILE A 5 -5.48 3.48 8.31
CA ILE A 5 -5.86 2.93 9.61
C ILE A 5 -6.31 1.49 9.40
N LYS A 6 -5.75 0.58 10.19
CA LYS A 6 -6.16 -0.82 10.19
C LYS A 6 -6.97 -1.09 11.46
N VAL A 7 -8.17 -1.66 11.29
CA VAL A 7 -9.06 -2.00 12.42
C VAL A 7 -9.32 -3.48 12.40
N PHE A 8 -9.25 -4.12 13.56
CA PHE A 8 -9.54 -5.53 13.70
C PHE A 8 -10.12 -5.84 15.07
N TYR A 9 -10.87 -6.94 15.15
CA TYR A 9 -11.44 -7.39 16.41
C TYR A 9 -10.39 -8.18 17.21
N SER A 10 -10.28 -7.87 18.51
CA SER A 10 -9.41 -8.57 19.42
C SER A 10 -10.24 -9.39 20.40
N GLU A 11 -10.10 -10.71 20.34
CA GLU A 11 -10.82 -11.61 21.25
C GLU A 11 -10.35 -11.46 22.69
N ASP A 12 -9.06 -11.23 22.89
CA ASP A 12 -8.48 -11.05 24.22
C ASP A 12 -8.99 -9.80 24.90
N ASP A 13 -9.16 -8.72 24.13
CA ASP A 13 -9.61 -7.43 24.66
C ASP A 13 -11.12 -7.25 24.56
N LYS A 14 -11.80 -8.16 23.90
CA LYS A 14 -13.26 -8.13 23.67
C LYS A 14 -13.72 -6.82 23.05
N GLY A 15 -13.03 -6.38 22.04
CA GLY A 15 -13.33 -5.15 21.33
C GLY A 15 -12.46 -4.99 20.12
N PHE A 16 -12.45 -3.78 19.56
CA PHE A 16 -11.73 -3.47 18.34
C PHE A 16 -10.45 -2.70 18.64
N ILE A 17 -9.41 -3.04 17.91
CA ILE A 17 -8.14 -2.33 17.96
C ILE A 17 -7.93 -1.64 16.62
N ALA A 18 -7.58 -0.35 16.67
CA ALA A 18 -7.20 0.41 15.49
C ALA A 18 -5.72 0.74 15.59
N ILE A 19 -4.99 0.54 14.52
CA ILE A 19 -3.57 0.88 14.46
C ILE A 19 -3.28 1.73 13.23
N ILE A 20 -2.25 2.57 13.34
CA ILE A 20 -1.72 3.31 12.21
C ILE A 20 -0.31 2.75 11.96
N PRO A 21 -0.17 1.84 10.97
CA PRO A 21 1.11 1.16 10.75
C PRO A 21 2.29 2.10 10.47
N ASP A 22 2.04 3.23 9.80
CA ASP A 22 3.09 4.20 9.48
C ASP A 22 3.66 4.89 10.72
N LEU A 23 2.89 4.93 11.81
CA LEU A 23 3.29 5.56 13.06
C LEU A 23 3.53 4.47 14.11
N HIS A 24 4.80 4.11 14.29
CA HIS A 24 5.17 3.01 15.19
C HIS A 24 4.61 3.18 16.59
N GLY A 25 3.86 2.18 17.04
CA GLY A 25 3.24 2.20 18.37
C GLY A 25 1.95 3.00 18.49
N CYS A 26 1.45 3.56 17.39
CA CYS A 26 0.20 4.31 17.42
C CYS A 26 -1.00 3.36 17.29
N SER A 27 -1.71 3.13 18.39
CA SER A 27 -2.86 2.23 18.43
C SER A 27 -3.88 2.73 19.45
N ALA A 28 -5.11 2.24 19.33
CA ALA A 28 -6.18 2.56 20.25
C ALA A 28 -7.20 1.43 20.29
N PHE A 29 -7.97 1.41 21.36
CA PHE A 29 -9.03 0.42 21.59
C PHE A 29 -10.39 1.09 21.53
N GLY A 30 -11.40 0.35 21.08
CA GLY A 30 -12.79 0.77 21.13
C GLY A 30 -13.72 -0.42 21.23
N GLU A 31 -14.87 -0.24 21.85
CA GLU A 31 -15.87 -1.31 21.92
C GLU A 31 -16.53 -1.53 20.56
N THR A 32 -16.50 -0.52 19.69
CA THR A 32 -16.99 -0.59 18.32
C THR A 32 -15.87 -0.17 17.37
N GLU A 33 -16.01 -0.51 16.06
CA GLU A 33 -15.07 -0.08 15.06
C GLU A 33 -14.98 1.45 15.00
N GLU A 34 -16.12 2.12 15.05
CA GLU A 34 -16.19 3.58 15.01
C GLU A 34 -15.48 4.23 16.19
N GLU A 35 -15.65 3.66 17.37
CA GLU A 35 -14.98 4.15 18.57
C GLU A 35 -13.46 3.98 18.46
N ALA A 36 -13.00 2.80 18.01
CA ALA A 36 -11.58 2.53 17.83
C ALA A 36 -10.94 3.50 16.84
N ILE A 37 -11.63 3.79 15.72
CA ILE A 37 -11.15 4.74 14.72
C ILE A 37 -11.06 6.15 15.31
N ARG A 38 -12.07 6.57 16.06
CA ARG A 38 -12.08 7.87 16.69
C ARG A 38 -10.92 8.01 17.69
N GLU A 39 -10.71 7.00 18.50
CA GLU A 39 -9.65 7.00 19.49
C GLU A 39 -8.25 6.97 18.87
N VAL A 40 -8.06 6.22 17.78
CA VAL A 40 -6.75 6.18 17.11
C VAL A 40 -6.42 7.50 16.44
N LYS A 41 -7.42 8.25 15.98
CA LYS A 41 -7.18 9.58 15.41
C LYS A 41 -6.68 10.56 16.47
N ILE A 42 -7.19 10.43 17.69
CA ILE A 42 -6.69 11.22 18.83
C ILE A 42 -5.26 10.81 19.16
N ALA A 43 -4.98 9.50 19.17
CA ALA A 43 -3.64 8.98 19.40
C ALA A 43 -2.67 9.44 18.30
N GLN A 44 -3.14 9.53 17.06
CA GLN A 44 -2.35 10.04 15.95
C GLN A 44 -1.89 11.48 16.18
N GLU A 45 -2.80 12.34 16.60
CA GLU A 45 -2.48 13.75 16.87
C GLU A 45 -1.42 13.86 17.96
N LEU A 46 -1.58 13.10 19.03
CA LEU A 46 -0.63 13.07 20.14
C LEU A 46 0.73 12.53 19.69
N TRP A 47 0.72 11.45 18.90
CA TRP A 47 1.95 10.84 18.38
C TRP A 47 2.73 11.83 17.52
N LEU A 48 2.04 12.52 16.60
CA LEU A 48 2.66 13.50 15.72
C LEU A 48 3.22 14.70 16.49
N LYS A 49 2.47 15.17 17.48
CA LYS A 49 2.94 16.27 18.34
C LYS A 49 4.19 15.87 19.11
N THR A 50 4.18 14.70 19.71
CA THR A 50 5.32 14.20 20.47
C THR A 50 6.57 14.03 19.57
N ALA A 51 6.39 13.47 18.38
CA ALA A 51 7.49 13.30 17.43
C ALA A 51 8.08 14.64 17.02
N LYS A 52 7.23 15.63 16.77
CA LYS A 52 7.66 16.97 16.41
C LYS A 52 8.45 17.64 17.55
N ASP A 53 7.94 17.53 18.78
CA ASP A 53 8.59 18.10 19.96
C ASP A 53 9.94 17.45 20.24
N GLU A 54 10.08 16.15 19.94
CA GLU A 54 11.33 15.42 20.11
C GLU A 54 12.28 15.55 18.92
N GLY A 55 11.89 16.26 17.88
CA GLY A 55 12.70 16.42 16.67
C GLY A 55 12.82 15.16 15.83
N ARG A 56 11.91 14.21 16.02
CA ARG A 56 11.89 12.98 15.20
C ARG A 56 11.29 13.25 13.84
N LYS A 57 11.74 12.50 12.85
CA LYS A 57 11.18 12.60 11.51
C LYS A 57 9.75 12.07 11.50
N ILE A 58 8.84 12.85 10.91
CA ILE A 58 7.45 12.43 10.74
C ILE A 58 7.35 11.60 9.46
N PRO A 59 6.88 10.33 9.55
CA PRO A 59 6.77 9.49 8.36
C PRO A 59 5.75 10.02 7.36
N GLU A 60 6.04 9.84 6.08
CA GLU A 60 5.07 10.11 5.02
C GLU A 60 3.98 9.04 5.05
N PRO A 61 2.71 9.42 4.81
CA PRO A 61 1.65 8.41 4.71
C PRO A 61 1.91 7.46 3.55
N SER A 62 1.78 6.16 3.82
CA SER A 62 1.86 5.17 2.76
C SER A 62 0.56 5.20 1.95
N SER A 63 0.59 4.61 0.75
CA SER A 63 -0.60 4.52 -0.08
C SER A 63 -1.65 3.64 0.61
N GLU A 64 -2.91 4.08 0.60
CA GLU A 64 -4.02 3.29 1.12
C GLU A 64 -4.18 1.99 0.31
N ASP A 65 -3.81 2.04 -0.97
CA ASP A 65 -3.80 0.87 -1.83
C ASP A 65 -2.40 0.27 -1.86
N LEU A 66 -2.24 -0.92 -1.26
CA LEU A 66 -1.01 -1.69 -1.38
C LEU A 66 -0.74 -2.06 -2.84
N TYR A 67 -1.78 -2.01 -3.66
CA TYR A 67 -1.74 -2.41 -5.06
C TYR A 67 -2.24 -1.27 -5.93
N SER A 68 -1.36 -0.32 -6.22
CA SER A 68 -1.73 0.86 -7.03
C SER A 68 -1.89 0.58 -8.52
N GLY A 69 -1.39 -0.55 -8.97
CA GLY A 69 -1.32 -0.86 -10.40
C GLY A 69 -0.10 -0.28 -11.09
N LYS A 70 0.73 0.48 -10.36
CA LYS A 70 1.97 1.03 -10.94
C LYS A 70 3.15 0.16 -10.55
N ILE A 71 3.90 -0.26 -11.56
CA ILE A 71 5.11 -1.06 -11.39
C ILE A 71 6.24 -0.41 -12.17
N LEU A 72 7.37 -0.19 -11.51
CA LEU A 72 8.57 0.28 -12.18
C LEU A 72 9.56 -0.87 -12.22
N THR A 73 9.92 -1.29 -13.42
CA THR A 73 10.86 -2.39 -13.64
C THR A 73 11.94 -1.97 -14.59
N ARG A 74 13.18 -2.23 -14.23
CA ARG A 74 14.33 -2.02 -15.12
C ARG A 74 14.58 -3.30 -15.90
N THR A 75 14.70 -3.17 -17.24
CA THR A 75 14.95 -4.31 -18.10
C THR A 75 16.28 -4.10 -18.85
N PRO A 76 16.88 -5.19 -19.36
CA PRO A 76 18.00 -5.04 -20.29
C PRO A 76 17.57 -4.23 -21.52
N LYS A 77 18.48 -3.47 -22.10
CA LYS A 77 18.18 -2.62 -23.26
C LYS A 77 17.63 -3.42 -24.43
N SER A 78 18.16 -4.63 -24.64
CA SER A 78 17.69 -5.51 -25.71
C SER A 78 16.24 -5.92 -25.53
N LEU A 79 15.81 -6.21 -24.32
CA LEU A 79 14.42 -6.55 -24.03
C LEU A 79 13.52 -5.34 -24.23
N HIS A 80 13.95 -4.16 -23.77
CA HIS A 80 13.19 -2.93 -23.95
C HIS A 80 12.95 -2.66 -25.43
N LYS A 81 13.99 -2.77 -26.26
CA LYS A 81 13.88 -2.59 -27.72
C LYS A 81 12.93 -3.61 -28.33
N ALA A 82 13.06 -4.88 -27.95
CA ALA A 82 12.19 -5.94 -28.47
C ALA A 82 10.71 -5.69 -28.13
N LEU A 83 10.43 -5.21 -26.92
CA LEU A 83 9.07 -4.87 -26.52
C LEU A 83 8.52 -3.70 -27.33
N ILE A 84 9.31 -2.67 -27.56
CA ILE A 84 8.88 -1.52 -28.37
C ILE A 84 8.58 -1.96 -29.80
N ASP A 85 9.45 -2.75 -30.39
CA ASP A 85 9.29 -3.23 -31.77
C ASP A 85 8.04 -4.11 -31.89
N LYS A 86 7.81 -4.98 -30.92
CA LYS A 86 6.64 -5.86 -30.88
C LYS A 86 5.34 -5.06 -30.72
N ALA A 87 5.33 -4.05 -29.87
CA ALA A 87 4.16 -3.20 -29.67
C ALA A 87 3.78 -2.47 -30.96
N LYS A 88 4.77 -1.96 -31.68
CA LYS A 88 4.54 -1.30 -32.97
C LYS A 88 4.00 -2.28 -34.01
N GLU A 89 4.56 -3.50 -34.06
CA GLU A 89 4.12 -4.55 -34.98
C GLU A 89 2.65 -4.91 -34.73
N GLU A 90 2.25 -5.01 -33.48
CA GLU A 90 0.87 -5.38 -33.12
C GLU A 90 -0.09 -4.19 -33.05
N GLY A 91 0.41 -2.97 -33.18
CA GLY A 91 -0.43 -1.77 -33.14
C GLY A 91 -1.00 -1.46 -31.77
N VAL A 92 -0.30 -1.82 -30.70
CA VAL A 92 -0.70 -1.55 -29.33
C VAL A 92 0.35 -0.69 -28.62
N SER A 93 -0.02 -0.13 -27.46
CA SER A 93 0.95 0.62 -26.68
C SER A 93 1.93 -0.33 -26.00
N LEU A 94 3.11 0.19 -25.64
CA LEU A 94 4.08 -0.60 -24.86
C LEU A 94 3.45 -1.10 -23.56
N ASN A 95 2.73 -0.22 -22.87
CA ASN A 95 2.08 -0.58 -21.61
C ASN A 95 1.07 -1.71 -21.78
N GLN A 96 0.24 -1.64 -22.82
CA GLN A 96 -0.75 -2.70 -23.10
C GLN A 96 -0.06 -4.04 -23.38
N LEU A 97 1.02 -4.02 -24.16
CA LEU A 97 1.78 -5.23 -24.46
C LEU A 97 2.40 -5.81 -23.20
N VAL A 98 3.01 -4.99 -22.36
CA VAL A 98 3.63 -5.46 -21.11
C VAL A 98 2.59 -6.09 -20.18
N VAL A 99 1.44 -5.44 -19.99
CA VAL A 99 0.35 -5.98 -19.16
C VAL A 99 -0.13 -7.32 -19.71
N TYR A 100 -0.31 -7.43 -21.02
CA TYR A 100 -0.73 -8.68 -21.67
C TYR A 100 0.27 -9.80 -21.42
N LEU A 101 1.55 -9.55 -21.63
CA LEU A 101 2.59 -10.57 -21.45
C LEU A 101 2.73 -11.01 -20.00
N LEU A 102 2.64 -10.08 -19.06
CA LEU A 102 2.69 -10.41 -17.64
C LEU A 102 1.49 -11.25 -17.23
N SER A 103 0.30 -10.90 -17.69
CA SER A 103 -0.92 -11.65 -17.42
C SER A 103 -0.83 -13.07 -17.96
N LEU A 104 -0.30 -13.22 -19.17
CA LEU A 104 -0.11 -14.51 -19.81
C LEU A 104 0.89 -15.37 -19.03
N GLY A 105 1.97 -14.78 -18.56
CA GLY A 105 2.97 -15.48 -17.75
C GLY A 105 2.41 -16.00 -16.43
N LEU A 106 1.59 -15.20 -15.75
CA LEU A 106 0.94 -15.63 -14.53
C LEU A 106 -0.08 -16.74 -14.78
N GLY A 107 -0.83 -16.64 -15.87
CA GLY A 107 -1.79 -17.67 -16.28
C GLY A 107 -1.13 -19.02 -16.51
N LYS A 108 0.03 -19.04 -17.16
CA LYS A 108 0.80 -20.27 -17.39
C LYS A 108 1.26 -20.90 -16.08
N ARG A 109 1.66 -20.10 -15.09
CA ARG A 109 2.05 -20.62 -13.78
C ARG A 109 0.88 -21.27 -13.05
N ARG A 110 -0.32 -20.70 -13.16
CA ARG A 110 -1.51 -21.21 -12.51
C ARG A 110 -2.00 -22.51 -13.16
N ALA A 111 -1.72 -22.70 -14.44
CA ALA A 111 -2.13 -23.88 -15.19
C ALA A 111 -1.21 -25.09 -14.95
N ALA A 112 -0.07 -24.91 -14.31
CA ALA A 112 0.89 -25.98 -14.05
C ALA A 112 0.58 -26.84 -12.82
#